data_f2134499d5ff7e9b8745d78226b3d33f
#
_entry.id   f2134499d5ff7e9b8745d78226b3d33f
#
_cell.length_a   1.000
_cell.length_b   1.000
_cell.length_c   1.000
_cell.angle_alpha   90.00
_cell.angle_beta   90.00
_cell.angle_gamma   90.00
#
_symmetry.space_group_name_H-M   'P 1'
#
loop_
_entity.id
_entity.type
_entity.pdbx_description
1 polymer ?
#
loop_
_entity_poly.entity_id
_entity_poly.type
_entity_poly.pdbx_seq_one_letter_code
_entity_poly.pdbx_strand_id
1 'polypeptide(L)'
;VACWTVMFDLMLECDVVRAAVTSGRIGFGINHVMVGPINKTLDLVVMVTPPSREGKSRRTFKELAKSFGILLDADDMCALNDLPDFFEDRADDVSEVAIALEAKACMTEHTKSLPRLHAEILATGYLAKLASPRCISVSYSLVNAASTFLSPGGNGKLNSHSQPEDAQRVVQMIGRAVPTARDSAQFGYDVVGVSVIDCRNDGSRVTVVNGPPAPSLTDHTHYERMIRSLCSEFRGRFRF
;
A
#
# COMPACT_ATOMS: atom_id res chain seq x y z
N VAL A 1 -8.05 -1.40 -4.53
CA VAL A 1 -7.16 -1.77 -5.65
C VAL A 1 -5.71 -1.68 -5.20
N ALA A 2 -5.15 -0.50 -4.90
CA ALA A 2 -3.72 -0.31 -4.58
C ALA A 2 -3.17 -1.32 -3.56
N CYS A 3 -3.84 -1.53 -2.43
CA CYS A 3 -3.40 -2.49 -1.41
C CYS A 3 -3.40 -3.93 -1.91
N TRP A 4 -4.40 -4.29 -2.72
CA TRP A 4 -4.46 -5.61 -3.35
C TRP A 4 -3.28 -5.81 -4.30
N THR A 5 -2.97 -4.81 -5.14
CA THR A 5 -1.85 -4.86 -6.08
C THR A 5 -0.52 -5.02 -5.35
N VAL A 6 -0.27 -4.23 -4.30
CA VAL A 6 0.95 -4.37 -3.49
C VAL A 6 1.08 -5.79 -2.90
N MET A 7 -0.02 -6.38 -2.42
CA MET A 7 0.02 -7.74 -1.90
C MET A 7 0.24 -8.78 -3.00
N PHE A 8 -0.35 -8.57 -4.19
CA PHE A 8 -0.16 -9.43 -5.35
C PHE A 8 1.31 -9.46 -5.78
N ASP A 9 1.89 -8.29 -6.01
CA ASP A 9 3.30 -8.17 -6.41
C ASP A 9 4.24 -8.70 -5.33
N LEU A 10 3.93 -8.47 -4.05
CA LEU A 10 4.71 -9.03 -2.95
C LEU A 10 4.68 -10.56 -2.95
N MET A 11 3.54 -11.19 -3.23
CA MET A 11 3.45 -12.65 -3.34
C MET A 11 4.16 -13.19 -4.58
N LEU A 12 4.21 -12.43 -5.68
CA LEU A 12 4.96 -12.82 -6.87
C LEU A 12 6.48 -12.74 -6.65
N GLU A 13 6.94 -11.66 -6.04
CA GLU A 13 8.36 -11.33 -5.92
C GLU A 13 9.03 -11.93 -4.67
N CYS A 14 8.26 -12.31 -3.63
CA CYS A 14 8.78 -12.72 -2.33
C CYS A 14 8.42 -14.17 -1.98
N ASP A 15 9.37 -15.08 -2.22
CA ASP A 15 9.27 -16.49 -1.89
C ASP A 15 8.98 -16.76 -0.40
N VAL A 16 9.55 -15.96 0.51
CA VAL A 16 9.33 -16.10 1.95
C VAL A 16 7.89 -15.73 2.33
N VAL A 17 7.34 -14.67 1.75
CA VAL A 17 5.93 -14.32 1.96
C VAL A 17 5.03 -15.42 1.40
N ARG A 18 5.29 -15.88 0.19
CA ARG A 18 4.53 -16.97 -0.44
C ARG A 18 4.58 -18.26 0.38
N ALA A 19 5.74 -18.63 0.90
CA ALA A 19 5.90 -19.79 1.79
C ALA A 19 5.12 -19.63 3.11
N ALA A 20 5.12 -18.42 3.68
CA ALA A 20 4.38 -18.12 4.89
C ALA A 20 2.85 -18.18 4.67
N VAL A 21 2.36 -17.75 3.50
CA VAL A 21 0.96 -17.96 3.09
C VAL A 21 0.63 -19.43 2.94
N THR A 22 1.45 -20.19 2.21
CA THR A 22 1.24 -21.63 1.96
C THR A 22 1.19 -22.42 3.26
N SER A 23 2.02 -22.06 4.25
CA SER A 23 2.03 -22.73 5.57
C SER A 23 0.96 -22.20 6.52
N GLY A 24 0.10 -21.27 6.10
CA GLY A 24 -0.94 -20.68 6.93
C GLY A 24 -0.44 -19.84 8.10
N ARG A 25 0.82 -19.40 8.06
CA ARG A 25 1.45 -18.64 9.15
C ARG A 25 1.14 -17.17 9.11
N ILE A 26 0.67 -16.65 7.99
CA ILE A 26 0.22 -15.27 7.85
C ILE A 26 -1.18 -15.20 7.26
N GLY A 27 -1.91 -14.16 7.65
CA GLY A 27 -3.17 -13.75 7.09
C GLY A 27 -3.08 -12.28 6.66
N PHE A 28 -4.11 -11.76 6.00
CA PHE A 28 -4.18 -10.35 5.67
C PHE A 28 -5.56 -9.77 5.93
N GLY A 29 -5.63 -8.45 6.12
CA GLY A 29 -6.88 -7.72 6.23
C GLY A 29 -6.79 -6.41 5.48
N ILE A 30 -7.88 -6.02 4.81
CA ILE A 30 -8.02 -4.71 4.15
C ILE A 30 -8.96 -3.86 4.98
N ASN A 31 -8.62 -2.58 5.21
CA ASN A 31 -9.31 -1.67 6.11
C ASN A 31 -9.44 -2.26 7.53
N HIS A 32 -8.34 -2.80 8.03
CA HIS A 32 -8.30 -3.46 9.34
C HIS A 32 -8.02 -2.47 10.45
N VAL A 33 -8.80 -2.55 11.55
CA VAL A 33 -8.57 -1.69 12.72
C VAL A 33 -7.46 -2.27 13.57
N MET A 34 -6.37 -1.53 13.66
CA MET A 34 -5.30 -1.79 14.61
C MET A 34 -5.66 -1.17 15.95
N VAL A 35 -5.78 -2.01 16.97
CA VAL A 35 -6.10 -1.59 18.34
C VAL A 35 -4.80 -1.17 19.05
N GLY A 36 -4.81 0.02 19.65
CA GLY A 36 -3.66 0.57 20.37
C GLY A 36 -4.10 1.71 21.26
N PRO A 37 -3.17 2.53 21.77
CA PRO A 37 -3.50 3.75 22.52
C PRO A 37 -4.46 4.67 21.75
N ILE A 38 -4.35 4.66 20.43
CA ILE A 38 -5.30 5.26 19.49
C ILE A 38 -5.61 4.20 18.43
N ASN A 39 -6.88 3.86 18.30
CA ASN A 39 -7.29 2.94 17.24
C ASN A 39 -7.07 3.57 15.86
N LYS A 40 -6.44 2.82 14.95
CA LYS A 40 -6.14 3.27 13.60
C LYS A 40 -6.58 2.22 12.60
N THR A 41 -7.42 2.62 11.65
CA THR A 41 -7.71 1.78 10.48
C THR A 41 -6.55 1.88 9.50
N LEU A 42 -5.97 0.74 9.15
CA LEU A 42 -4.92 0.61 8.15
C LEU A 42 -5.50 0.04 6.87
N ASP A 43 -5.00 0.51 5.73
CA ASP A 43 -5.52 0.09 4.43
C ASP A 43 -5.18 -1.37 4.10
N LEU A 44 -3.99 -1.83 4.52
CA LEU A 44 -3.59 -3.24 4.43
C LEU A 44 -2.79 -3.63 5.67
N VAL A 45 -3.15 -4.75 6.26
CA VAL A 45 -2.40 -5.39 7.34
C VAL A 45 -2.09 -6.83 6.95
N VAL A 46 -0.83 -7.24 7.11
CA VAL A 46 -0.43 -8.65 7.08
C VAL A 46 -0.14 -9.08 8.52
N MET A 47 -0.81 -10.14 8.95
CA MET A 47 -0.83 -10.58 10.34
C MET A 47 -0.15 -11.93 10.49
N VAL A 48 0.58 -12.12 11.58
CA VAL A 48 1.01 -13.45 11.99
C VAL A 48 -0.20 -14.16 12.57
N THR A 49 -0.62 -15.24 11.94
CA THR A 49 -1.79 -16.03 12.38
C THR A 49 -1.35 -17.25 13.17
N PRO A 50 -1.98 -17.55 14.32
CA PRO A 50 -1.74 -18.84 14.99
C PRO A 50 -2.26 -20.01 14.15
N PRO A 51 -1.68 -21.22 14.29
CA PRO A 51 -1.96 -22.39 13.44
C PRO A 51 -3.41 -22.90 13.46
N SER A 52 -4.26 -22.44 14.37
CA SER A 52 -5.63 -22.95 14.56
C SER A 52 -6.65 -21.82 14.49
N ARG A 53 -7.21 -21.61 13.31
CA ARG A 53 -8.46 -20.85 13.17
C ARG A 53 -9.44 -21.62 12.30
N GLU A 54 -10.26 -22.44 12.93
CA GLU A 54 -11.43 -23.07 12.31
C GLU A 54 -12.61 -22.09 12.30
N GLY A 55 -13.35 -22.03 11.20
CA GLY A 55 -14.78 -21.71 11.22
C GLY A 55 -15.27 -20.34 10.81
N LYS A 56 -14.52 -19.44 10.15
CA LYS A 56 -15.09 -18.18 9.61
C LYS A 56 -15.12 -18.19 8.08
N SER A 57 -16.27 -17.76 7.51
CA SER A 57 -16.38 -17.49 6.07
C SER A 57 -15.34 -16.43 5.68
N ARG A 58 -14.36 -16.80 4.87
CA ARG A 58 -13.24 -15.97 4.45
C ARG A 58 -13.35 -15.74 2.97
N ARG A 59 -13.10 -14.50 2.53
CA ARG A 59 -12.90 -14.21 1.10
C ARG A 59 -11.47 -14.57 0.74
N THR A 60 -11.31 -15.23 -0.39
CA THR A 60 -9.98 -15.51 -0.91
C THR A 60 -9.41 -14.24 -1.56
N PHE A 61 -8.09 -14.20 -1.65
CA PHE A 61 -7.40 -13.12 -2.37
C PHE A 61 -7.86 -13.01 -3.83
N LYS A 62 -8.15 -14.14 -4.47
CA LYS A 62 -8.70 -14.22 -5.84
C LYS A 62 -10.12 -13.65 -5.93
N GLU A 63 -10.97 -13.95 -4.97
CA GLU A 63 -12.34 -13.40 -4.91
C GLU A 63 -12.35 -11.87 -4.70
N LEU A 64 -11.35 -11.34 -3.98
CA LEU A 64 -11.22 -9.90 -3.79
C LEU A 64 -10.90 -9.17 -5.09
N ALA A 65 -10.08 -9.72 -5.99
CA ALA A 65 -9.82 -9.13 -7.30
C ALA A 65 -11.14 -8.90 -8.05
N LYS A 66 -12.00 -9.92 -8.07
CA LYS A 66 -13.32 -9.83 -8.68
C LYS A 66 -14.24 -8.82 -7.96
N SER A 67 -14.27 -8.85 -6.63
CA SER A 67 -15.13 -7.95 -5.84
C SER A 67 -14.74 -6.48 -5.94
N PHE A 68 -13.46 -6.19 -6.18
CA PHE A 68 -12.94 -4.82 -6.39
C PHE A 68 -12.94 -4.40 -7.85
N GLY A 69 -13.40 -5.23 -8.78
CA GLY A 69 -13.41 -4.95 -10.21
C GLY A 69 -12.01 -4.75 -10.78
N ILE A 70 -11.01 -5.47 -10.27
CA ILE A 70 -9.63 -5.41 -10.75
C ILE A 70 -9.58 -6.16 -12.08
N LEU A 71 -9.20 -5.44 -13.13
CA LEU A 71 -9.00 -6.02 -14.46
C LEU A 71 -7.57 -6.52 -14.55
N LEU A 72 -7.42 -7.82 -14.71
CA LEU A 72 -6.15 -8.51 -14.90
C LEU A 72 -6.02 -8.92 -16.36
N ASP A 73 -4.84 -8.86 -16.92
CA ASP A 73 -4.55 -9.45 -18.23
C ASP A 73 -4.36 -10.98 -18.12
N ALA A 74 -4.03 -11.63 -19.22
CA ALA A 74 -3.90 -13.08 -19.26
C ALA A 74 -2.72 -13.60 -18.43
N ASP A 75 -1.62 -12.86 -18.40
CA ASP A 75 -0.41 -13.23 -17.66
C ASP A 75 -0.63 -13.05 -16.16
N ASP A 76 -1.23 -11.93 -15.76
CA ASP A 76 -1.63 -11.66 -14.38
C ASP A 76 -2.64 -12.70 -13.86
N MET A 77 -3.61 -13.09 -14.69
CA MET A 77 -4.58 -14.14 -14.33
C MET A 77 -3.92 -15.49 -14.15
N CYS A 78 -2.96 -15.83 -15.01
CA CYS A 78 -2.16 -17.05 -14.87
C CYS A 78 -1.37 -17.03 -13.56
N ALA A 79 -0.62 -15.95 -13.32
CA ALA A 79 0.16 -15.76 -12.12
C ALA A 79 -0.70 -15.81 -10.85
N LEU A 80 -1.88 -15.18 -10.85
CA LEU A 80 -2.81 -15.24 -9.73
C LEU A 80 -3.31 -16.67 -9.46
N ASN A 81 -3.55 -17.47 -10.52
CA ASN A 81 -4.01 -18.84 -10.37
C ASN A 81 -2.93 -19.76 -9.77
N ASP A 82 -1.66 -19.48 -10.04
CA ASP A 82 -0.51 -20.22 -9.51
C ASP A 82 -0.18 -19.86 -8.05
N LEU A 83 -0.71 -18.76 -7.54
CA LEU A 83 -0.52 -18.39 -6.14
C LEU A 83 -1.29 -19.30 -5.19
N PRO A 84 -0.74 -19.58 -3.98
CA PRO A 84 -1.44 -20.31 -2.94
C PRO A 84 -2.71 -19.57 -2.52
N ASP A 85 -3.69 -20.31 -2.03
CA ASP A 85 -4.88 -19.71 -1.45
C ASP A 85 -4.51 -18.85 -0.25
N PHE A 86 -4.96 -17.59 -0.29
CA PHE A 86 -4.72 -16.59 0.73
C PHE A 86 -6.05 -15.98 1.13
N PHE A 87 -6.34 -15.96 2.41
CA PHE A 87 -7.65 -15.60 2.92
C PHE A 87 -7.59 -14.27 3.66
N GLU A 88 -8.57 -13.40 3.39
CA GLU A 88 -8.80 -12.20 4.19
C GLU A 88 -9.21 -12.62 5.60
N ASP A 89 -8.45 -12.22 6.59
CA ASP A 89 -8.77 -12.41 7.99
C ASP A 89 -9.49 -11.17 8.53
N ARG A 90 -10.68 -11.38 9.08
CA ARG A 90 -11.50 -10.34 9.71
C ARG A 90 -11.51 -10.46 11.23
N ALA A 91 -10.59 -11.22 11.80
CA ALA A 91 -10.59 -11.45 13.23
C ALA A 91 -10.17 -10.20 14.00
N ASP A 92 -10.88 -9.91 15.07
CA ASP A 92 -10.63 -8.79 15.97
C ASP A 92 -9.36 -8.99 16.82
N ASP A 93 -8.86 -10.24 16.92
CA ASP A 93 -7.69 -10.61 17.73
C ASP A 93 -6.48 -10.90 16.83
N VAL A 94 -5.73 -9.87 16.50
CA VAL A 94 -4.45 -10.00 15.81
C VAL A 94 -3.34 -10.12 16.84
N SER A 95 -2.63 -11.25 16.85
CA SER A 95 -1.54 -11.47 17.82
C SER A 95 -0.31 -10.65 17.51
N GLU A 96 0.04 -10.49 16.24
CA GLU A 96 1.18 -9.70 15.78
C GLU A 96 0.95 -9.20 14.35
N VAL A 97 1.23 -7.93 14.11
CA VAL A 97 1.23 -7.33 12.77
C VAL A 97 2.62 -7.45 12.16
N ALA A 98 2.72 -8.13 11.03
CA ALA A 98 3.97 -8.24 10.27
C ALA A 98 4.18 -7.06 9.33
N ILE A 99 3.13 -6.64 8.60
CA ILE A 99 3.17 -5.49 7.70
C ILE A 99 1.97 -4.60 7.99
N ALA A 100 2.22 -3.31 8.16
CA ALA A 100 1.22 -2.25 8.30
C ALA A 100 1.40 -1.27 7.14
N LEU A 101 0.48 -1.26 6.17
CA LEU A 101 0.55 -0.39 5.01
C LEU A 101 -0.58 0.64 5.04
N GLU A 102 -0.19 1.89 4.86
CA GLU A 102 -1.07 3.02 4.62
C GLU A 102 -0.92 3.48 3.17
N ALA A 103 -2.02 3.48 2.43
CA ALA A 103 -2.07 3.98 1.07
C ALA A 103 -2.67 5.39 1.04
N LYS A 104 -2.04 6.30 0.35
CA LYS A 104 -2.52 7.67 0.17
C LYS A 104 -2.68 8.00 -1.30
N ALA A 105 -3.77 8.70 -1.62
CA ALA A 105 -4.04 9.13 -2.98
C ALA A 105 -4.12 10.66 -3.04
N CYS A 106 -3.22 11.27 -3.80
CA CYS A 106 -3.23 12.70 -4.12
C CYS A 106 -3.76 12.89 -5.55
N MET A 107 -5.09 12.98 -5.68
CA MET A 107 -5.76 13.03 -6.97
C MET A 107 -6.01 14.45 -7.46
N THR A 108 -6.20 15.40 -6.53
CA THR A 108 -6.48 16.81 -6.81
C THR A 108 -5.98 17.69 -5.67
N GLU A 109 -5.99 19.02 -5.88
CA GLU A 109 -5.55 20.02 -4.89
C GLU A 109 -4.15 19.75 -4.30
N HIS A 110 -3.23 19.27 -5.12
CA HIS A 110 -1.90 18.78 -4.76
C HIS A 110 -1.21 19.65 -3.69
N THR A 111 -1.07 20.95 -3.97
CA THR A 111 -0.37 21.88 -3.06
C THR A 111 -1.10 22.06 -1.73
N LYS A 112 -2.43 22.14 -1.73
CA LYS A 112 -3.21 22.33 -0.49
C LYS A 112 -3.22 21.08 0.38
N SER A 113 -3.15 19.90 -0.22
CA SER A 113 -3.17 18.62 0.51
C SER A 113 -1.84 18.27 1.17
N LEU A 114 -0.72 18.89 0.77
CA LEU A 114 0.63 18.53 1.24
C LEU A 114 0.79 18.52 2.78
N PRO A 115 0.39 19.56 3.54
CA PRO A 115 0.59 19.55 4.99
C PRO A 115 -0.20 18.43 5.67
N ARG A 116 -1.43 18.21 5.22
CA ARG A 116 -2.29 17.14 5.75
C ARG A 116 -1.72 15.77 5.40
N LEU A 117 -1.34 15.55 4.15
CA LEU A 117 -0.75 14.30 3.69
C LEU A 117 0.51 13.96 4.50
N HIS A 118 1.38 14.93 4.72
CA HIS A 118 2.59 14.78 5.52
C HIS A 118 2.26 14.40 6.98
N ALA A 119 1.35 15.13 7.63
CA ALA A 119 0.96 14.85 9.00
C ALA A 119 0.34 13.46 9.17
N GLU A 120 -0.54 13.06 8.25
CA GLU A 120 -1.18 11.74 8.27
C GLU A 120 -0.18 10.60 8.06
N ILE A 121 0.79 10.79 7.14
CA ILE A 121 1.86 9.82 6.92
C ILE A 121 2.67 9.63 8.21
N LEU A 122 3.16 10.70 8.80
CA LEU A 122 3.97 10.63 10.03
C LEU A 122 3.21 9.98 11.19
N ALA A 123 1.96 10.39 11.43
CA ALA A 123 1.15 9.86 12.51
C ALA A 123 0.91 8.35 12.35
N THR A 124 0.62 7.89 11.13
CA THR A 124 0.35 6.46 10.89
C THR A 124 1.60 5.60 11.10
N GLY A 125 2.75 6.04 10.60
CA GLY A 125 4.02 5.32 10.80
C GLY A 125 4.36 5.17 12.28
N TYR A 126 4.18 6.24 13.06
CA TYR A 126 4.38 6.22 14.51
C TYR A 126 3.42 5.26 15.22
N LEU A 127 2.11 5.35 14.94
CA LEU A 127 1.10 4.52 15.60
C LEU A 127 1.29 3.03 15.26
N ALA A 128 1.67 2.70 14.03
CA ALA A 128 1.94 1.33 13.64
C ALA A 128 3.10 0.72 14.45
N LYS A 129 4.19 1.46 14.60
CA LYS A 129 5.35 1.05 15.41
C LYS A 129 5.06 0.96 16.90
N LEU A 130 4.23 1.88 17.41
CA LEU A 130 3.83 1.86 18.82
C LEU A 130 2.99 0.63 19.18
N ALA A 131 2.06 0.26 18.28
CA ALA A 131 1.19 -0.90 18.51
C ALA A 131 1.89 -2.24 18.22
N SER A 132 2.79 -2.28 17.26
CA SER A 132 3.54 -3.49 16.88
C SER A 132 4.99 -3.14 16.55
N PRO A 133 5.90 -3.14 17.53
CA PRO A 133 7.29 -2.67 17.34
C PRO A 133 8.09 -3.42 16.28
N ARG A 134 7.74 -4.68 16.01
CA ARG A 134 8.38 -5.50 14.96
C ARG A 134 7.77 -5.34 13.59
N CYS A 135 6.61 -4.67 13.47
CA CYS A 135 5.95 -4.53 12.18
C CYS A 135 6.83 -3.79 11.18
N ILE A 136 6.65 -4.12 9.91
CA ILE A 136 7.18 -3.37 8.78
C ILE A 136 6.14 -2.33 8.42
N SER A 137 6.45 -1.05 8.70
CA SER A 137 5.58 0.05 8.34
C SER A 137 5.85 0.50 6.92
N VAL A 138 4.78 0.56 6.09
CA VAL A 138 4.86 0.89 4.66
C VAL A 138 3.99 2.10 4.36
N SER A 139 4.56 3.11 3.72
CA SER A 139 3.82 4.23 3.13
C SER A 139 3.80 4.07 1.61
N TYR A 140 2.60 3.98 1.03
CA TYR A 140 2.43 3.93 -0.41
C TYR A 140 1.55 5.07 -0.89
N SER A 141 2.03 5.85 -1.85
CA SER A 141 1.34 7.04 -2.34
C SER A 141 1.08 6.95 -3.84
N LEU A 142 -0.18 7.20 -4.22
CA LEU A 142 -0.59 7.42 -5.62
C LEU A 142 -0.68 8.92 -5.88
N VAL A 143 0.02 9.41 -6.89
CA VAL A 143 0.05 10.82 -7.27
C VAL A 143 -0.50 10.98 -8.68
N ASN A 144 -1.53 11.81 -8.83
CA ASN A 144 -2.14 12.04 -10.14
C ASN A 144 -1.38 13.12 -10.90
N ALA A 145 -0.94 12.82 -12.13
CA ALA A 145 -0.30 13.74 -13.06
C ALA A 145 -1.21 14.18 -14.22
N ALA A 146 -2.50 13.83 -14.19
CA ALA A 146 -3.45 14.32 -15.19
C ALA A 146 -3.61 15.85 -15.10
N SER A 147 -3.71 16.51 -16.23
CA SER A 147 -3.96 17.96 -16.29
C SER A 147 -5.37 18.35 -15.81
N THR A 148 -6.31 17.39 -15.84
CA THR A 148 -7.69 17.57 -15.37
C THR A 148 -8.15 16.36 -14.60
N PHE A 149 -9.02 16.57 -13.62
CA PHE A 149 -9.61 15.49 -12.81
C PHE A 149 -11.08 15.81 -12.48
N LEU A 150 -11.96 14.86 -12.76
CA LEU A 150 -13.38 14.95 -12.42
C LEU A 150 -13.60 14.43 -10.99
N SER A 151 -13.94 15.31 -10.05
CA SER A 151 -14.14 14.92 -8.66
C SER A 151 -15.29 13.92 -8.52
N PRO A 152 -15.11 12.82 -7.79
CA PRO A 152 -16.20 11.93 -7.44
C PRO A 152 -17.12 12.61 -6.42
N GLY A 153 -18.41 12.66 -6.71
CA GLY A 153 -19.41 13.25 -5.83
C GLY A 153 -19.68 14.73 -6.10
N GLY A 154 -20.92 15.15 -5.94
CA GLY A 154 -21.43 16.52 -6.05
C GLY A 154 -21.06 17.22 -7.37
N ASN A 155 -21.99 17.40 -8.24
CA ASN A 155 -21.96 18.28 -9.43
C ASN A 155 -20.83 18.09 -10.46
N GLY A 156 -20.04 17.01 -10.43
CA GLY A 156 -19.03 16.73 -11.45
C GLY A 156 -18.01 17.87 -11.64
N LYS A 157 -17.50 18.41 -10.54
CA LYS A 157 -16.49 19.50 -10.61
C LYS A 157 -15.24 19.03 -11.33
N LEU A 158 -14.93 19.67 -12.45
CA LEU A 158 -13.66 19.51 -13.14
C LEU A 158 -12.59 20.36 -12.44
N ASN A 159 -11.52 19.73 -11.99
CA ASN A 159 -10.34 20.39 -11.43
C ASN A 159 -9.25 20.42 -12.49
N SER A 160 -8.55 21.54 -12.59
CA SER A 160 -7.38 21.71 -13.46
C SER A 160 -6.11 21.75 -12.61
N HIS A 161 -5.04 21.12 -13.11
CA HIS A 161 -3.76 21.02 -12.45
C HIS A 161 -2.65 21.58 -13.32
N SER A 162 -1.65 22.21 -12.70
CA SER A 162 -0.44 22.65 -13.37
C SER A 162 0.57 21.49 -13.41
N GLN A 163 0.42 20.64 -14.42
CA GLN A 163 1.27 19.46 -14.57
C GLN A 163 2.44 19.74 -15.53
N PRO A 164 3.63 19.15 -15.27
CA PRO A 164 3.95 18.16 -14.24
C PRO A 164 4.30 18.73 -12.86
N GLU A 165 4.33 20.05 -12.69
CA GLU A 165 4.88 20.73 -11.51
C GLU A 165 4.13 20.36 -10.22
N ASP A 166 2.81 20.24 -10.28
CA ASP A 166 2.00 19.89 -9.11
C ASP A 166 2.32 18.47 -8.62
N ALA A 167 2.37 17.50 -9.52
CA ALA A 167 2.74 16.12 -9.18
C ALA A 167 4.20 16.04 -8.68
N GLN A 168 5.11 16.78 -9.31
CA GLN A 168 6.52 16.81 -8.93
C GLN A 168 6.73 17.31 -7.50
N ARG A 169 5.98 18.35 -7.07
CA ARG A 169 6.04 18.87 -5.70
C ARG A 169 5.61 17.80 -4.68
N VAL A 170 4.55 17.06 -4.99
CA VAL A 170 4.08 15.96 -4.10
C VAL A 170 5.11 14.85 -4.01
N VAL A 171 5.63 14.36 -5.14
CA VAL A 171 6.66 13.32 -5.18
C VAL A 171 7.90 13.73 -4.38
N GLN A 172 8.39 14.96 -4.59
CA GLN A 172 9.55 15.49 -3.85
C GLN A 172 9.27 15.62 -2.35
N MET A 173 8.07 16.05 -1.97
CA MET A 173 7.69 16.15 -0.55
C MET A 173 7.71 14.76 0.10
N ILE A 174 7.09 13.76 -0.52
CA ILE A 174 7.08 12.39 0.01
C ILE A 174 8.52 11.86 0.16
N GLY A 175 9.35 12.02 -0.85
CA GLY A 175 10.73 11.55 -0.83
C GLY A 175 11.62 12.21 0.23
N ARG A 176 11.31 13.47 0.62
CA ARG A 176 12.11 14.23 1.60
C ARG A 176 11.55 14.16 3.02
N ALA A 177 10.23 14.13 3.13
CA ALA A 177 9.56 14.36 4.40
C ALA A 177 9.12 13.07 5.10
N VAL A 178 9.14 11.93 4.41
CA VAL A 178 8.91 10.64 5.06
C VAL A 178 10.24 10.17 5.66
N PRO A 179 10.44 10.29 6.99
CA PRO A 179 11.66 9.81 7.60
C PRO A 179 11.73 8.31 7.42
N THR A 180 12.85 7.83 6.86
CA THR A 180 13.14 6.41 6.86
C THR A 180 13.59 5.97 8.24
N ALA A 181 13.42 4.71 8.58
CA ALA A 181 13.84 4.15 9.87
C ALA A 181 15.34 4.31 10.15
N ARG A 182 16.13 4.68 9.13
CA ARG A 182 17.57 4.99 9.27
C ARG A 182 17.80 6.36 9.91
N ASP A 183 16.89 7.31 9.71
CA ASP A 183 17.05 8.69 10.18
C ASP A 183 16.47 8.91 11.59
N SER A 184 15.50 8.09 11.97
CA SER A 184 14.96 8.10 13.35
C SER A 184 14.44 6.69 13.70
N ALA A 185 15.16 5.99 14.52
CA ALA A 185 14.91 4.58 14.89
C ALA A 185 13.51 4.28 15.47
N GLN A 186 12.69 5.29 15.76
CA GLN A 186 11.38 5.10 16.41
C GLN A 186 10.18 5.61 15.62
N PHE A 187 10.33 6.48 14.61
CA PHE A 187 9.20 7.23 14.06
C PHE A 187 9.04 7.20 12.54
N GLY A 188 9.94 6.51 11.83
CA GLY A 188 9.92 6.47 10.37
C GLY A 188 9.25 5.21 9.81
N TYR A 189 8.90 5.29 8.52
CA TYR A 189 8.53 4.11 7.75
C TYR A 189 9.76 3.28 7.41
N ASP A 190 9.60 1.96 7.43
CA ASP A 190 10.64 1.05 6.96
C ASP A 190 10.74 1.08 5.43
N VAL A 191 9.59 1.24 4.78
CA VAL A 191 9.50 1.20 3.32
C VAL A 191 8.55 2.30 2.83
N VAL A 192 8.95 2.96 1.76
CA VAL A 192 8.17 4.03 1.13
C VAL A 192 8.07 3.76 -0.37
N GLY A 193 6.87 3.96 -0.94
CA GLY A 193 6.64 3.82 -2.37
C GLY A 193 5.77 4.95 -2.93
N VAL A 194 6.07 5.33 -4.17
CA VAL A 194 5.29 6.32 -4.92
C VAL A 194 5.05 5.79 -6.32
N SER A 195 3.79 5.81 -6.75
CA SER A 195 3.41 5.64 -8.15
C SER A 195 2.74 6.90 -8.67
N VAL A 196 3.11 7.31 -9.86
CA VAL A 196 2.47 8.43 -10.56
C VAL A 196 1.57 7.88 -11.65
N ILE A 197 0.33 8.38 -11.71
CA ILE A 197 -0.67 7.93 -12.66
C ILE A 197 -1.28 9.11 -13.41
N ASP A 198 -1.70 8.90 -14.65
CA ASP A 198 -2.62 9.79 -15.36
C ASP A 198 -4.04 9.25 -15.17
N CYS A 199 -4.83 9.94 -14.35
CA CYS A 199 -6.21 9.59 -14.02
C CYS A 199 -7.10 10.82 -14.10
N ARG A 200 -8.02 10.84 -15.06
CA ARG A 200 -8.98 11.95 -15.25
C ARG A 200 -10.31 11.73 -14.53
N ASN A 201 -10.60 10.48 -14.16
CA ASN A 201 -11.85 10.04 -13.54
C ASN A 201 -13.11 10.37 -14.38
N ASP A 202 -12.98 10.39 -15.68
CA ASP A 202 -14.02 10.67 -16.68
C ASP A 202 -14.45 9.41 -17.47
N GLY A 203 -14.03 8.23 -17.00
CA GLY A 203 -14.22 6.95 -17.68
C GLY A 203 -13.09 6.58 -18.65
N SER A 204 -12.11 7.48 -18.87
CA SER A 204 -10.91 7.17 -19.63
C SER A 204 -10.00 6.20 -18.89
N ARG A 205 -9.13 5.54 -19.64
CA ARG A 205 -8.16 4.59 -19.07
C ARG A 205 -7.16 5.31 -18.16
N VAL A 206 -6.94 4.76 -16.98
CA VAL A 206 -5.84 5.16 -16.08
C VAL A 206 -4.54 4.54 -16.59
N THR A 207 -3.48 5.33 -16.66
CA THR A 207 -2.16 4.85 -17.07
C THR A 207 -1.10 5.19 -16.03
N VAL A 208 -0.09 4.34 -15.92
CA VAL A 208 1.08 4.59 -15.07
C VAL A 208 2.05 5.49 -15.83
N VAL A 209 2.58 6.51 -15.15
CA VAL A 209 3.59 7.42 -15.68
C VAL A 209 4.96 6.89 -15.27
N ASN A 210 5.78 6.48 -16.25
CA ASN A 210 7.10 5.88 -16.02
C ASN A 210 8.27 6.88 -16.13
N GLY A 211 8.02 8.09 -16.63
CA GLY A 211 9.00 9.19 -16.69
C GLY A 211 8.72 10.27 -15.65
N PRO A 212 9.55 11.33 -15.57
CA PRO A 212 9.27 12.45 -14.67
C PRO A 212 7.83 12.94 -14.80
N PRO A 213 7.12 13.21 -13.69
CA PRO A 213 7.61 13.34 -12.31
C PRO A 213 7.67 12.04 -11.49
N ALA A 214 7.45 10.86 -12.08
CA ALA A 214 7.58 9.60 -11.37
C ALA A 214 9.02 9.37 -10.89
N PRO A 215 9.20 8.69 -9.73
CA PRO A 215 10.52 8.27 -9.26
C PRO A 215 11.23 7.42 -10.30
N SER A 216 12.54 7.60 -10.47
CA SER A 216 13.35 6.74 -11.34
C SER A 216 13.54 5.35 -10.74
N LEU A 217 13.90 4.37 -11.57
CA LEU A 217 14.22 3.00 -11.12
C LEU A 217 15.30 2.93 -10.03
N THR A 218 16.16 3.93 -9.93
CA THR A 218 17.21 4.02 -8.91
C THR A 218 16.77 4.72 -7.63
N ASP A 219 15.61 5.40 -7.65
CA ASP A 219 15.07 6.08 -6.48
C ASP A 219 14.52 5.07 -5.46
N HIS A 220 14.77 5.34 -4.17
CA HIS A 220 14.30 4.47 -3.09
C HIS A 220 12.78 4.42 -2.95
N THR A 221 12.07 5.42 -3.46
CA THR A 221 10.59 5.49 -3.47
C THR A 221 9.95 4.85 -4.70
N HIS A 222 10.76 4.33 -5.66
CA HIS A 222 10.22 3.63 -6.83
C HIS A 222 9.42 2.40 -6.41
N TYR A 223 8.28 2.15 -7.05
CA TYR A 223 7.37 1.07 -6.66
C TYR A 223 8.03 -0.31 -6.59
N GLU A 224 8.75 -0.73 -7.64
CA GLU A 224 9.44 -2.04 -7.64
C GLU A 224 10.48 -2.14 -6.53
N ARG A 225 11.18 -1.04 -6.21
CA ARG A 225 12.12 -1.02 -5.10
C ARG A 225 11.42 -1.11 -3.76
N MET A 226 10.23 -0.51 -3.63
CA MET A 226 9.38 -0.67 -2.47
C MET A 226 9.06 -2.15 -2.24
N ILE A 227 8.59 -2.88 -3.28
CA ILE A 227 8.28 -4.32 -3.18
C ILE A 227 9.51 -5.14 -2.77
N ARG A 228 10.66 -4.92 -3.42
CA ARG A 228 11.92 -5.61 -3.08
C ARG A 228 12.41 -5.30 -1.66
N SER A 229 12.30 -4.04 -1.23
CA SER A 229 12.66 -3.62 0.13
C SER A 229 11.74 -4.26 1.15
N LEU A 230 10.42 -4.29 0.89
CA LEU A 230 9.43 -4.93 1.73
C LEU A 230 9.71 -6.43 1.89
N CYS A 231 10.05 -7.12 0.81
CA CYS A 231 10.49 -8.52 0.86
C CYS A 231 11.75 -8.72 1.71
N SER A 232 12.73 -7.84 1.54
CA SER A 232 13.98 -7.89 2.30
C SER A 232 13.76 -7.69 3.80
N GLU A 233 12.94 -6.69 4.18
CA GLU A 233 12.56 -6.43 5.57
C GLU A 233 11.77 -7.59 6.17
N PHE A 234 10.83 -8.16 5.41
CA PHE A 234 10.05 -9.32 5.85
C PHE A 234 10.96 -10.53 6.13
N ARG A 235 11.88 -10.84 5.22
CA ARG A 235 12.86 -11.91 5.36
C ARG A 235 13.79 -11.70 6.57
N GLY A 236 14.14 -10.45 6.86
CA GLY A 236 15.01 -10.09 7.99
C GLY A 236 14.33 -10.21 9.36
N ARG A 237 13.04 -9.86 9.45
CA ARG A 237 12.31 -9.76 10.72
C ARG A 237 11.49 -11.00 11.08
N PHE A 238 10.98 -11.70 10.07
CA PHE A 238 10.09 -12.85 10.26
C PHE A 238 10.74 -14.12 9.71
N ARG A 239 11.02 -15.04 10.63
CA ARG A 239 11.53 -16.38 10.32
C ARG A 239 10.44 -17.40 10.66
N PHE A 240 9.88 -18.01 9.65
CA PHE A 240 8.84 -19.01 9.78
C PHE A 240 9.38 -20.43 9.51
#